data_aed30b12ebd3973bda4642ac5fea12ec
#
_entry.id   aed30b12ebd3973bda4642ac5fea12ec
#
_cell.length_a   1.000
_cell.length_b   1.000
_cell.length_c   1.000
_cell.angle_alpha   90.00
_cell.angle_beta   90.00
_cell.angle_gamma   90.00
#
_symmetry.space_group_name_H-M   'P 1'
#
loop_
_entity.id
_entity.type
_entity.pdbx_description
1 polymer ?
#
loop_
_entity_poly.entity_id
_entity_poly.type
_entity_poly.pdbx_seq_one_letter_code
_entity_poly.pdbx_strand_id
1 'polypeptide(L)'
;MTQEITPDKQSVLSCLSQKSYYIDFYQREYVWESNTVNVLLKDIYYSFNLSYNEHKDEEMSEKTIMNYNWYYLNVFITNKVEGKVYIVDGQQRLSTLTLIACKLYHMTSDENLRSILMGCVFTKDLFQGNIFCIDHEKRKDVMQSILDGNTYTEKYKNKTEETLCERYKDISAFFDKLNMDEDKVQAFIYFFLQRLFLVELSIDKDDTPMVFEVINDRGEPLNPFEILKGKMIGLLSKSDTELYSSKWDDSMIKLMGIQDAFFIDYIRSKFIFKSNASVEGAISKAYHRYIFDNNDIADNLAFRKTDKMHITNIKNFINNSLAYYSSLYAKISSSENIFLRYEKEINYFSGQYQNIMAACCVNDPNEETKIATIAKEVDRMWVILTLNGAYDSNEYQNITYALNEQLSGKDVSEYRAIFNELILNAIRHKRNITDLSVAVALLDYNTFQKRGYSDLNTRFLRYFLSRVENYICAESNIKMQNDVFYVSTKTGNKTGYQVEHILSNNEENVKYFDNEDEFNERRNQLGGLLLLKGLDNISSGNEKYEDKLKTYSNGFVWGHTLCEDFYHANLDFAAFNKRLKDQTGVEFKPYSVFDKAALEERCTLLYNLVKIIWDIK
;
A
#
# COMPACT_ATOMS: atom_id res chain seq x y z
N MET A 1 -6.98 -0.04 -44.06
CA MET A 1 -5.75 -0.82 -44.22
C MET A 1 -5.03 -0.71 -42.91
N THR A 2 -4.89 -1.81 -42.20
CA THR A 2 -4.05 -1.87 -41.00
C THR A 2 -2.62 -1.60 -41.45
N GLN A 3 -2.03 -0.46 -41.06
CA GLN A 3 -0.61 -0.23 -41.31
C GLN A 3 0.16 -1.22 -40.43
N GLU A 4 0.99 -2.05 -41.09
CA GLU A 4 1.93 -2.92 -40.39
C GLU A 4 2.94 -2.06 -39.62
N ILE A 5 3.39 -2.51 -38.45
CA ILE A 5 4.44 -1.87 -37.66
C ILE A 5 5.71 -1.80 -38.53
N THR A 6 6.19 -0.59 -38.84
CA THR A 6 7.38 -0.42 -39.67
C THR A 6 8.57 -0.07 -38.75
N PRO A 7 9.58 -0.96 -38.64
CA PRO A 7 10.80 -0.66 -37.91
C PRO A 7 11.74 0.23 -38.78
N ASP A 8 12.27 1.27 -38.16
CA ASP A 8 13.29 2.14 -38.80
C ASP A 8 14.54 2.24 -37.91
N LYS A 9 15.72 1.99 -38.53
CA LYS A 9 17.00 2.09 -37.84
C LYS A 9 17.43 3.54 -37.75
N GLN A 10 17.54 4.08 -36.58
CA GLN A 10 17.94 5.45 -36.29
C GLN A 10 19.29 5.49 -35.56
N SER A 11 20.23 6.34 -36.06
CA SER A 11 21.35 6.77 -35.20
C SER A 11 20.88 7.83 -34.20
N VAL A 12 21.67 8.15 -33.19
CA VAL A 12 21.32 9.25 -32.25
C VAL A 12 21.15 10.56 -33.04
N LEU A 13 21.98 10.81 -34.01
CA LEU A 13 21.86 11.98 -34.89
C LEU A 13 20.51 12.01 -35.63
N SER A 14 20.16 10.93 -36.33
CA SER A 14 18.90 10.88 -37.11
C SER A 14 17.65 10.85 -36.18
N CYS A 15 17.78 10.31 -34.99
CA CYS A 15 16.70 10.26 -34.01
C CYS A 15 16.40 11.63 -33.40
N LEU A 16 17.42 12.44 -33.07
CA LEU A 16 17.25 13.68 -32.32
C LEU A 16 17.34 14.96 -33.16
N SER A 17 18.16 14.95 -34.24
CA SER A 17 18.43 16.17 -35.01
C SER A 17 17.16 16.69 -35.68
N GLN A 18 16.84 17.96 -35.41
CA GLN A 18 15.69 18.67 -35.99
C GLN A 18 14.34 17.96 -35.71
N LYS A 19 14.26 17.15 -34.66
CA LYS A 19 13.04 16.47 -34.25
C LYS A 19 12.36 17.21 -33.09
N SER A 20 11.05 17.02 -32.99
CA SER A 20 10.25 17.49 -31.87
C SER A 20 9.30 16.37 -31.45
N TYR A 21 9.54 15.81 -30.30
CA TYR A 21 8.76 14.73 -29.70
C TYR A 21 7.93 15.27 -28.55
N TYR A 22 6.69 14.80 -28.48
CA TYR A 22 5.78 15.08 -27.39
C TYR A 22 5.67 13.87 -26.48
N ILE A 23 5.50 14.11 -25.20
CA ILE A 23 5.22 13.05 -24.22
C ILE A 23 3.73 13.10 -23.91
N ASP A 24 3.05 11.96 -24.05
CA ASP A 24 1.61 11.90 -23.82
C ASP A 24 1.30 11.86 -22.32
N PHE A 25 0.09 12.25 -21.94
CA PHE A 25 -0.39 12.41 -20.56
C PHE A 25 -0.36 11.11 -19.73
N TYR A 26 -0.37 9.94 -20.36
CA TYR A 26 -0.32 8.64 -19.69
C TYR A 26 1.10 8.17 -19.39
N GLN A 27 2.11 8.88 -19.86
CA GLN A 27 3.49 8.54 -19.59
C GLN A 27 3.95 9.14 -18.27
N ARG A 28 4.73 8.34 -17.53
CA ARG A 28 5.33 8.78 -16.28
C ARG A 28 6.37 9.88 -16.50
N GLU A 29 6.69 10.59 -15.44
CA GLU A 29 7.76 11.57 -15.40
C GLU A 29 9.13 10.94 -15.72
N TYR A 30 10.14 11.77 -15.94
CA TYR A 30 11.51 11.32 -16.08
C TYR A 30 12.03 10.89 -14.69
N VAL A 31 12.26 9.59 -14.51
CA VAL A 31 12.53 8.98 -13.18
C VAL A 31 13.79 8.10 -13.16
N TRP A 32 14.58 8.03 -14.24
CA TRP A 32 15.80 7.23 -14.20
C TRP A 32 16.72 7.63 -13.06
N GLU A 33 17.17 6.63 -12.30
CA GLU A 33 18.08 6.80 -11.19
C GLU A 33 19.53 7.02 -11.65
N SER A 34 20.36 7.59 -10.80
CA SER A 34 21.79 7.82 -11.01
C SER A 34 22.52 6.54 -11.47
N ASN A 35 22.21 5.40 -10.85
CA ASN A 35 22.83 4.12 -11.21
C ASN A 35 22.51 3.71 -12.66
N THR A 36 21.26 3.84 -13.09
CA THR A 36 20.82 3.48 -14.45
C THR A 36 21.56 4.30 -15.50
N VAL A 37 21.65 5.63 -15.29
CA VAL A 37 22.38 6.53 -16.18
C VAL A 37 23.86 6.21 -16.19
N ASN A 38 24.48 5.96 -15.04
CA ASN A 38 25.89 5.63 -14.95
C ASN A 38 26.25 4.29 -15.61
N VAL A 39 25.37 3.29 -15.56
CA VAL A 39 25.55 2.01 -16.28
C VAL A 39 25.54 2.27 -17.78
N LEU A 40 24.53 3.00 -18.28
CA LEU A 40 24.45 3.35 -19.70
C LEU A 40 25.70 4.09 -20.19
N LEU A 41 26.17 5.09 -19.42
CA LEU A 41 27.38 5.85 -19.78
C LEU A 41 28.63 4.97 -19.82
N LYS A 42 28.79 4.08 -18.86
CA LYS A 42 29.91 3.11 -18.83
C LYS A 42 29.88 2.18 -20.02
N ASP A 43 28.73 1.66 -20.39
CA ASP A 43 28.59 0.74 -21.52
C ASP A 43 28.90 1.44 -22.85
N ILE A 44 28.35 2.65 -23.04
CA ILE A 44 28.63 3.48 -24.24
C ILE A 44 30.13 3.81 -24.32
N TYR A 45 30.70 4.27 -23.22
CA TYR A 45 32.11 4.64 -23.17
C TYR A 45 33.04 3.42 -23.36
N TYR A 46 32.69 2.28 -22.77
CA TYR A 46 33.44 1.04 -22.98
C TYR A 46 33.47 0.62 -24.44
N SER A 47 32.31 0.62 -25.13
CA SER A 47 32.21 0.29 -26.55
C SER A 47 33.00 1.25 -27.40
N PHE A 48 32.93 2.56 -27.14
CA PHE A 48 33.72 3.58 -27.77
C PHE A 48 35.24 3.33 -27.58
N ASN A 49 35.67 3.18 -26.34
CA ASN A 49 37.08 3.13 -25.99
C ASN A 49 37.79 1.90 -26.56
N LEU A 50 37.08 0.79 -26.75
CA LEU A 50 37.59 -0.37 -27.48
C LEU A 50 37.95 0.01 -28.92
N SER A 51 37.01 0.57 -29.68
CA SER A 51 37.21 0.96 -31.08
C SER A 51 38.22 2.10 -31.23
N TYR A 52 38.18 3.08 -30.32
CA TYR A 52 39.14 4.17 -30.32
C TYR A 52 40.58 3.67 -30.16
N ASN A 53 40.84 2.72 -29.27
CA ASN A 53 42.18 2.16 -29.08
C ASN A 53 42.63 1.26 -30.24
N GLU A 54 41.70 0.58 -30.93
CA GLU A 54 42.02 -0.20 -32.14
C GLU A 54 42.44 0.68 -33.32
N HIS A 55 41.87 1.90 -33.41
CA HIS A 55 42.10 2.84 -34.52
C HIS A 55 42.88 4.09 -34.13
N LYS A 56 43.57 4.09 -32.99
CA LYS A 56 44.23 5.27 -32.39
C LYS A 56 45.33 5.88 -33.27
N ASP A 57 45.94 5.07 -34.18
CA ASP A 57 47.02 5.45 -35.06
C ASP A 57 46.51 5.87 -36.47
N GLU A 58 45.19 5.84 -36.70
CA GLU A 58 44.55 6.31 -37.92
C GLU A 58 44.15 7.79 -37.83
N GLU A 59 44.20 8.48 -38.94
CA GLU A 59 43.70 9.87 -39.00
C GLU A 59 42.19 9.90 -38.71
N MET A 60 41.77 10.83 -37.85
CA MET A 60 40.38 11.04 -37.53
C MET A 60 39.60 11.47 -38.78
N SER A 61 38.69 10.64 -39.22
CA SER A 61 37.87 10.86 -40.42
C SER A 61 36.52 10.17 -40.29
N GLU A 62 35.55 10.55 -41.11
CA GLU A 62 34.26 9.85 -41.18
C GLU A 62 34.46 8.37 -41.46
N LYS A 63 35.42 8.01 -42.35
CA LYS A 63 35.75 6.62 -42.69
C LYS A 63 36.27 5.85 -41.50
N THR A 64 37.14 6.43 -40.68
CA THR A 64 37.67 5.83 -39.46
C THR A 64 36.55 5.57 -38.46
N ILE A 65 35.68 6.56 -38.24
CA ILE A 65 34.53 6.43 -37.32
C ILE A 65 33.53 5.37 -37.79
N MET A 66 33.31 5.25 -39.11
CA MET A 66 32.42 4.21 -39.64
C MET A 66 32.96 2.79 -39.47
N ASN A 67 34.25 2.61 -39.20
CA ASN A 67 34.86 1.34 -38.83
C ASN A 67 34.71 1.00 -37.34
N TYR A 68 34.35 1.97 -36.47
CA TYR A 68 34.12 1.70 -35.05
C TYR A 68 32.94 0.74 -34.87
N ASN A 69 33.01 -0.11 -33.86
CA ASN A 69 31.88 -0.95 -33.43
C ASN A 69 30.64 -0.09 -33.14
N TRP A 70 29.50 -0.59 -33.48
CA TRP A 70 28.23 0.07 -33.16
C TRP A 70 27.66 -0.46 -31.84
N TYR A 71 26.90 0.37 -31.19
CA TYR A 71 26.23 0.01 -29.95
C TYR A 71 24.71 0.15 -30.06
N TYR A 72 23.97 -0.87 -29.65
CA TYR A 72 22.51 -0.89 -29.73
C TYR A 72 21.87 -0.39 -28.44
N LEU A 73 21.12 0.69 -28.55
CA LEU A 73 20.44 1.37 -27.45
C LEU A 73 19.03 0.84 -27.17
N ASN A 74 18.51 -0.12 -27.93
CA ASN A 74 17.16 -0.67 -27.83
C ASN A 74 16.13 0.02 -28.74
N VAL A 75 14.85 -0.38 -28.61
CA VAL A 75 13.72 0.15 -29.37
C VAL A 75 13.14 1.39 -28.68
N PHE A 76 12.64 2.34 -29.44
CA PHE A 76 11.68 3.33 -28.96
C PHE A 76 10.46 3.34 -29.87
N ILE A 77 9.30 3.77 -29.34
CA ILE A 77 8.03 3.67 -30.03
C ILE A 77 7.41 5.04 -30.12
N THR A 78 6.91 5.33 -31.31
CA THR A 78 6.23 6.59 -31.58
C THR A 78 4.86 6.36 -32.19
N ASN A 79 3.94 7.31 -31.98
CA ASN A 79 2.74 7.44 -32.77
C ASN A 79 2.62 8.87 -33.31
N LYS A 80 1.90 9.03 -34.41
CA LYS A 80 1.67 10.33 -35.02
C LYS A 80 0.21 10.73 -34.91
N VAL A 81 -0.05 11.83 -34.22
CA VAL A 81 -1.40 12.37 -34.00
C VAL A 81 -1.43 13.84 -34.41
N GLU A 82 -2.29 14.17 -35.38
CA GLU A 82 -2.48 15.56 -35.84
C GLU A 82 -1.16 16.27 -36.25
N GLY A 83 -0.24 15.53 -36.85
CA GLY A 83 1.05 16.06 -37.30
C GLY A 83 2.14 16.12 -36.22
N LYS A 84 1.81 15.87 -34.93
CA LYS A 84 2.76 15.76 -33.84
C LYS A 84 3.19 14.30 -33.64
N VAL A 85 4.46 14.07 -33.29
CA VAL A 85 5.02 12.76 -32.98
C VAL A 85 5.10 12.60 -31.49
N TYR A 86 4.39 11.61 -30.96
CA TYR A 86 4.38 11.30 -29.52
C TYR A 86 5.24 10.08 -29.26
N ILE A 87 6.07 10.13 -28.22
CA ILE A 87 6.81 8.97 -27.72
C ILE A 87 5.83 8.09 -26.95
N VAL A 88 5.70 6.83 -27.32
CA VAL A 88 4.91 5.82 -26.63
C VAL A 88 5.78 5.01 -25.66
N ASP A 89 7.02 4.71 -26.04
CA ASP A 89 8.05 4.12 -25.18
C ASP A 89 9.43 4.66 -25.54
N GLY A 90 10.36 4.61 -24.56
CA GLY A 90 11.74 5.07 -24.74
C GLY A 90 12.01 6.49 -24.27
N GLN A 91 11.04 7.22 -23.70
CA GLN A 91 11.20 8.61 -23.27
C GLN A 91 12.38 8.82 -22.30
N GLN A 92 12.58 7.90 -21.36
CA GLN A 92 13.66 7.97 -20.37
C GLN A 92 15.03 7.98 -21.07
N ARG A 93 15.20 7.08 -22.03
CA ARG A 93 16.42 6.95 -22.83
C ARG A 93 16.65 8.17 -23.71
N LEU A 94 15.65 8.59 -24.47
CA LEU A 94 15.77 9.76 -25.35
C LEU A 94 16.08 11.04 -24.54
N SER A 95 15.45 11.22 -23.38
CA SER A 95 15.75 12.33 -22.46
C SER A 95 17.20 12.29 -21.96
N THR A 96 17.71 11.11 -21.63
CA THR A 96 19.11 10.95 -21.19
C THR A 96 20.08 11.26 -22.34
N LEU A 97 19.77 10.83 -23.58
CA LEU A 97 20.59 11.15 -24.75
C LEU A 97 20.65 12.65 -25.03
N THR A 98 19.54 13.40 -24.83
CA THR A 98 19.58 14.87 -24.95
C THR A 98 20.44 15.52 -23.86
N LEU A 99 20.43 15.01 -22.63
CA LEU A 99 21.33 15.50 -21.56
C LEU A 99 22.81 15.21 -21.86
N ILE A 100 23.11 14.03 -22.43
CA ILE A 100 24.47 13.70 -22.90
C ILE A 100 24.90 14.66 -24.02
N ALA A 101 24.03 14.96 -25.00
CA ALA A 101 24.30 15.91 -26.04
C ALA A 101 24.59 17.32 -25.51
N CYS A 102 23.84 17.78 -24.48
CA CYS A 102 24.13 19.04 -23.79
C CYS A 102 25.53 19.04 -23.16
N LYS A 103 25.92 17.95 -22.46
CA LYS A 103 27.27 17.87 -21.88
C LYS A 103 28.36 17.87 -22.93
N LEU A 104 28.21 17.10 -23.98
CA LEU A 104 29.17 17.04 -25.10
C LEU A 104 29.32 18.41 -25.80
N TYR A 105 28.21 19.15 -25.95
CA TYR A 105 28.22 20.52 -26.45
C TYR A 105 29.14 21.45 -25.63
N HIS A 106 29.16 21.29 -24.30
CA HIS A 106 30.02 22.07 -23.42
C HIS A 106 31.48 21.58 -23.40
N MET A 107 31.74 20.36 -23.89
CA MET A 107 33.08 19.76 -23.85
C MET A 107 33.94 20.05 -25.08
N THR A 108 33.34 20.38 -26.23
CA THR A 108 34.07 20.65 -27.47
C THR A 108 34.13 22.12 -27.79
N SER A 109 35.27 22.55 -28.37
CA SER A 109 35.45 23.87 -28.92
C SER A 109 35.13 23.96 -30.42
N ASP A 110 34.92 22.82 -31.11
CA ASP A 110 34.59 22.77 -32.52
C ASP A 110 33.17 23.27 -32.81
N GLU A 111 33.07 24.40 -33.52
CA GLU A 111 31.80 25.08 -33.82
C GLU A 111 30.85 24.24 -34.70
N ASN A 112 31.38 23.37 -35.58
CA ASN A 112 30.54 22.49 -36.40
C ASN A 112 29.90 21.41 -35.52
N LEU A 113 30.69 20.76 -34.67
CA LEU A 113 30.18 19.74 -33.73
C LEU A 113 29.20 20.36 -32.73
N ARG A 114 29.49 21.57 -32.22
CA ARG A 114 28.55 22.30 -31.36
C ARG A 114 27.22 22.55 -32.07
N SER A 115 27.26 22.97 -33.34
CA SER A 115 26.03 23.21 -34.11
C SER A 115 25.21 21.94 -34.32
N ILE A 116 25.88 20.81 -34.61
CA ILE A 116 25.22 19.51 -34.79
C ILE A 116 24.61 19.04 -33.46
N LEU A 117 25.34 19.12 -32.35
CA LEU A 117 24.86 18.74 -31.02
C LEU A 117 23.67 19.60 -30.58
N MET A 118 23.73 20.93 -30.84
CA MET A 118 22.58 21.81 -30.59
C MET A 118 21.34 21.34 -31.36
N GLY A 119 21.51 20.95 -32.65
CA GLY A 119 20.40 20.43 -33.46
C GLY A 119 19.77 19.16 -32.88
N CYS A 120 20.49 18.39 -32.05
CA CYS A 120 19.95 17.24 -31.29
C CYS A 120 19.26 17.62 -29.99
N VAL A 121 19.46 18.84 -29.47
CA VAL A 121 18.86 19.31 -28.22
C VAL A 121 17.62 20.16 -28.48
N PHE A 122 17.67 21.05 -29.44
CA PHE A 122 16.56 21.93 -29.80
C PHE A 122 16.56 22.32 -31.27
N THR A 123 15.40 22.79 -31.76
CA THR A 123 15.24 23.48 -33.03
C THR A 123 14.99 24.97 -32.76
N LYS A 124 15.42 25.85 -33.71
CA LYS A 124 15.12 27.29 -33.62
C LYS A 124 13.82 27.60 -34.33
N ASP A 125 12.90 28.19 -33.63
CA ASP A 125 11.67 28.78 -34.18
C ASP A 125 11.77 30.30 -34.15
N LEU A 126 11.22 30.96 -35.20
CA LEU A 126 11.31 32.41 -35.34
C LEU A 126 10.56 33.18 -34.26
N PHE A 127 9.52 32.61 -33.69
CA PHE A 127 8.63 33.26 -32.73
C PHE A 127 8.81 32.74 -31.31
N GLN A 128 9.12 31.45 -31.14
CA GLN A 128 9.21 30.80 -29.85
C GLN A 128 10.65 30.63 -29.33
N GLY A 129 11.66 30.92 -30.18
CA GLY A 129 13.07 30.72 -29.85
C GLY A 129 13.47 29.25 -29.88
N ASN A 130 14.08 28.73 -28.81
CA ASN A 130 14.50 27.33 -28.78
C ASN A 130 13.33 26.42 -28.46
N ILE A 131 13.00 25.48 -29.34
CA ILE A 131 12.02 24.41 -29.10
C ILE A 131 12.80 23.13 -28.81
N PHE A 132 12.82 22.69 -27.56
CA PHE A 132 13.56 21.49 -27.15
C PHE A 132 12.97 20.23 -27.77
N CYS A 133 13.86 19.29 -28.14
CA CYS A 133 13.55 18.07 -28.86
C CYS A 133 12.52 17.18 -28.11
N ILE A 134 12.55 17.13 -26.77
CA ILE A 134 11.68 16.29 -25.98
C ILE A 134 10.82 17.15 -25.05
N ASP A 135 9.49 17.08 -25.21
CA ASP A 135 8.46 17.65 -24.32
C ASP A 135 8.75 19.11 -23.93
N HIS A 136 8.98 19.95 -24.93
CA HIS A 136 9.40 21.34 -24.79
C HIS A 136 8.64 22.12 -23.72
N GLU A 137 7.29 22.05 -23.74
CA GLU A 137 6.43 22.88 -22.87
C GLU A 137 6.66 22.64 -21.38
N LYS A 138 6.95 21.40 -20.98
CA LYS A 138 7.14 21.01 -19.58
C LYS A 138 8.58 21.08 -19.09
N ARG A 139 9.56 21.18 -19.99
CA ARG A 139 10.99 21.06 -19.67
C ARG A 139 11.82 22.29 -20.04
N LYS A 140 11.19 23.28 -20.66
CA LYS A 140 11.86 24.44 -21.25
C LYS A 140 12.83 25.13 -20.30
N ASP A 141 12.39 25.47 -19.11
CA ASP A 141 13.17 26.32 -18.19
C ASP A 141 14.42 25.58 -17.69
N VAL A 142 14.27 24.30 -17.33
CA VAL A 142 15.40 23.48 -16.89
C VAL A 142 16.35 23.17 -18.04
N MET A 143 15.84 22.79 -19.21
CA MET A 143 16.69 22.48 -20.37
C MET A 143 17.44 23.71 -20.87
N GLN A 144 16.84 24.91 -20.82
CA GLN A 144 17.51 26.14 -21.16
C GLN A 144 18.66 26.43 -20.16
N SER A 145 18.41 26.28 -18.87
CA SER A 145 19.44 26.46 -17.83
C SER A 145 20.63 25.50 -18.03
N ILE A 146 20.34 24.22 -18.32
CA ILE A 146 21.37 23.21 -18.61
C ILE A 146 22.18 23.59 -19.86
N LEU A 147 21.50 24.02 -20.92
CA LEU A 147 22.14 24.43 -22.16
C LEU A 147 23.02 25.66 -21.99
N ASP A 148 22.60 26.61 -21.15
CA ASP A 148 23.37 27.81 -20.85
C ASP A 148 24.54 27.53 -19.86
N GLY A 149 24.69 26.31 -19.40
CA GLY A 149 25.72 25.90 -18.41
C GLY A 149 25.46 26.43 -16.99
N ASN A 150 24.24 26.85 -16.72
CA ASN A 150 23.86 27.43 -15.42
C ASN A 150 23.25 26.38 -14.49
N THR A 151 23.38 26.61 -13.18
CA THR A 151 22.63 25.84 -12.21
C THR A 151 21.20 26.37 -12.15
N TYR A 152 20.22 25.50 -12.33
CA TYR A 152 18.80 25.87 -12.16
C TYR A 152 18.53 26.21 -10.69
N THR A 153 18.05 27.42 -10.41
CA THR A 153 17.90 27.97 -9.05
C THR A 153 16.44 28.17 -8.63
N GLU A 154 15.50 28.03 -9.57
CA GLU A 154 14.08 28.15 -9.25
C GLU A 154 13.55 26.88 -8.57
N LYS A 155 12.37 26.99 -7.96
CA LYS A 155 11.70 25.84 -7.39
C LYS A 155 11.20 24.92 -8.52
N TYR A 156 11.55 23.65 -8.43
CA TYR A 156 11.05 22.64 -9.37
C TYR A 156 9.52 22.56 -9.38
N LYS A 157 8.93 22.57 -10.56
CA LYS A 157 7.47 22.48 -10.75
C LYS A 157 6.97 21.03 -10.70
N ASN A 158 7.84 20.08 -11.00
CA ASN A 158 7.53 18.66 -11.05
C ASN A 158 8.80 17.81 -10.82
N LYS A 159 8.62 16.51 -10.65
CA LYS A 159 9.74 15.57 -10.41
C LYS A 159 10.67 15.44 -11.63
N THR A 160 10.13 15.59 -12.83
CA THR A 160 10.94 15.59 -14.08
C THR A 160 12.01 16.67 -14.06
N GLU A 161 11.66 17.91 -13.68
CA GLU A 161 12.62 19.02 -13.62
C GLU A 161 13.75 18.74 -12.65
N GLU A 162 13.43 18.25 -11.46
CA GLU A 162 14.40 17.86 -10.46
C GLU A 162 15.32 16.75 -10.97
N THR A 163 14.75 15.68 -11.52
CA THR A 163 15.51 14.52 -12.01
C THR A 163 16.40 14.87 -13.21
N LEU A 164 15.95 15.73 -14.11
CA LEU A 164 16.80 16.21 -15.23
C LEU A 164 18.06 16.92 -14.70
N CYS A 165 17.91 17.82 -13.73
CA CYS A 165 19.03 18.51 -13.12
C CYS A 165 20.02 17.56 -12.40
N GLU A 166 19.49 16.60 -11.64
CA GLU A 166 20.31 15.61 -10.95
C GLU A 166 21.06 14.70 -11.93
N ARG A 167 20.39 14.20 -12.94
CA ARG A 167 21.03 13.31 -13.94
C ARG A 167 22.03 14.05 -14.80
N TYR A 168 21.81 15.32 -15.11
CA TYR A 168 22.82 16.12 -15.78
C TYR A 168 24.10 16.30 -14.94
N LYS A 169 23.96 16.47 -13.60
CA LYS A 169 25.11 16.46 -12.68
C LYS A 169 25.87 15.12 -12.70
N ASP A 170 25.15 14.00 -12.71
CA ASP A 170 25.76 12.67 -12.78
C ASP A 170 26.52 12.49 -14.10
N ILE A 171 25.91 12.88 -15.23
CA ILE A 171 26.54 12.84 -16.56
C ILE A 171 27.79 13.71 -16.58
N SER A 172 27.71 14.93 -16.05
CA SER A 172 28.85 15.84 -15.98
C SER A 172 30.00 15.26 -15.16
N ALA A 173 29.68 14.75 -13.98
CA ALA A 173 30.68 14.12 -13.10
C ALA A 173 31.33 12.88 -13.73
N PHE A 174 30.58 12.12 -14.55
CA PHE A 174 31.12 10.98 -15.28
C PHE A 174 32.17 11.42 -16.31
N PHE A 175 31.82 12.36 -17.20
CA PHE A 175 32.73 12.84 -18.23
C PHE A 175 33.94 13.60 -17.68
N ASP A 176 33.75 14.39 -16.63
CA ASP A 176 34.84 15.14 -15.98
C ASP A 176 35.92 14.19 -15.40
N LYS A 177 35.52 13.02 -14.90
CA LYS A 177 36.44 11.98 -14.40
C LYS A 177 37.25 11.30 -15.52
N LEU A 178 36.74 11.28 -16.75
CA LEU A 178 37.44 10.63 -17.87
C LEU A 178 38.65 11.43 -18.35
N ASN A 179 38.70 12.74 -18.11
CA ASN A 179 39.78 13.64 -18.46
C ASN A 179 40.28 13.46 -19.92
N MET A 180 39.34 13.42 -20.87
CA MET A 180 39.62 13.23 -22.31
C MET A 180 40.23 14.51 -22.90
N ASP A 181 41.23 14.37 -23.78
CA ASP A 181 41.70 15.45 -24.62
C ASP A 181 40.67 15.78 -25.71
N GLU A 182 40.89 16.91 -26.41
CA GLU A 182 39.96 17.42 -27.42
C GLU A 182 39.74 16.41 -28.57
N ASP A 183 40.80 15.74 -29.03
CA ASP A 183 40.71 14.76 -30.13
C ASP A 183 39.85 13.57 -29.73
N LYS A 184 40.01 13.08 -28.52
CA LYS A 184 39.20 11.99 -27.98
C LYS A 184 37.76 12.41 -27.72
N VAL A 185 37.53 13.66 -27.31
CA VAL A 185 36.18 14.24 -27.18
C VAL A 185 35.49 14.30 -28.53
N GLN A 186 36.16 14.78 -29.57
CA GLN A 186 35.61 14.83 -30.91
C GLN A 186 35.30 13.43 -31.46
N ALA A 187 36.22 12.49 -31.29
CA ALA A 187 35.99 11.08 -31.66
C ALA A 187 34.77 10.49 -30.95
N PHE A 188 34.62 10.79 -29.62
CA PHE A 188 33.46 10.33 -28.86
C PHE A 188 32.15 10.97 -29.34
N ILE A 189 32.17 12.26 -29.70
CA ILE A 189 30.99 12.95 -30.26
C ILE A 189 30.55 12.28 -31.57
N TYR A 190 31.48 12.01 -32.51
CA TYR A 190 31.15 11.30 -33.76
C TYR A 190 30.60 9.90 -33.48
N PHE A 191 31.22 9.14 -32.55
CA PHE A 191 30.73 7.83 -32.14
C PHE A 191 29.31 7.92 -31.55
N PHE A 192 29.07 8.86 -30.62
CA PHE A 192 27.77 9.10 -30.01
C PHE A 192 26.67 9.39 -31.04
N LEU A 193 27.00 10.25 -32.02
CA LEU A 193 26.03 10.68 -33.04
C LEU A 193 25.75 9.59 -34.08
N GLN A 194 26.76 8.83 -34.49
CA GLN A 194 26.68 7.97 -35.68
C GLN A 194 26.77 6.48 -35.42
N ARG A 195 27.33 6.05 -34.28
CA ARG A 195 27.53 4.62 -33.96
C ARG A 195 26.61 4.07 -32.86
N LEU A 196 25.86 4.92 -32.19
CA LEU A 196 24.78 4.51 -31.29
C LEU A 196 23.47 4.42 -32.08
N PHE A 197 22.83 3.26 -32.05
CA PHE A 197 21.62 3.00 -32.83
C PHE A 197 20.43 2.64 -31.94
N LEU A 198 19.27 3.17 -32.35
CA LEU A 198 17.94 2.80 -31.85
C LEU A 198 17.13 2.23 -33.03
N VAL A 199 16.06 1.53 -32.70
CA VAL A 199 15.02 1.14 -33.66
C VAL A 199 13.75 1.89 -33.32
N GLU A 200 13.29 2.74 -34.24
CA GLU A 200 11.98 3.37 -34.11
C GLU A 200 10.90 2.39 -34.59
N LEU A 201 9.87 2.18 -33.78
CA LEU A 201 8.64 1.54 -34.19
C LEU A 201 7.53 2.58 -34.23
N SER A 202 7.07 2.95 -35.41
CA SER A 202 5.92 3.83 -35.57
C SER A 202 4.64 3.01 -35.61
N ILE A 203 3.68 3.37 -34.75
CA ILE A 203 2.39 2.68 -34.58
C ILE A 203 1.22 3.64 -34.76
N ASP A 204 0.07 3.10 -35.11
CA ASP A 204 -1.16 3.88 -35.15
C ASP A 204 -1.67 4.23 -33.72
N LYS A 205 -2.39 5.36 -33.61
CA LYS A 205 -2.96 5.82 -32.34
C LYS A 205 -3.85 4.75 -31.71
N ASP A 206 -4.64 4.04 -32.51
CA ASP A 206 -5.58 3.03 -32.03
C ASP A 206 -4.89 1.78 -31.45
N ASP A 207 -3.67 1.47 -31.91
CA ASP A 207 -2.86 0.35 -31.42
C ASP A 207 -1.99 0.72 -30.21
N THR A 208 -1.88 2.02 -29.91
CA THR A 208 -1.04 2.52 -28.80
C THR A 208 -1.33 1.85 -27.47
N PRO A 209 -2.60 1.66 -27.01
CA PRO A 209 -2.88 1.03 -25.72
C PRO A 209 -2.39 -0.42 -25.65
N MET A 210 -2.58 -1.19 -26.72
CA MET A 210 -2.15 -2.60 -26.81
C MET A 210 -0.63 -2.72 -26.78
N VAL A 211 0.04 -1.92 -27.62
CA VAL A 211 1.51 -1.94 -27.75
C VAL A 211 2.16 -1.46 -26.45
N PHE A 212 1.59 -0.43 -25.82
CA PHE A 212 2.03 0.10 -24.53
C PHE A 212 1.97 -0.95 -23.41
N GLU A 213 0.92 -1.76 -23.37
CA GLU A 213 0.76 -2.85 -22.42
C GLU A 213 1.80 -3.97 -22.63
N VAL A 214 2.02 -4.38 -23.87
CA VAL A 214 2.94 -5.51 -24.21
C VAL A 214 4.42 -5.14 -23.98
N ILE A 215 4.80 -3.89 -24.20
CA ILE A 215 6.20 -3.48 -24.15
C ILE A 215 6.66 -3.12 -22.75
N ASN A 216 5.77 -2.60 -21.90
CA ASN A 216 6.07 -2.36 -20.49
C ASN A 216 6.42 -3.63 -19.69
N ASP A 217 6.06 -4.82 -20.21
CA ASP A 217 6.49 -6.10 -19.60
C ASP A 217 8.02 -6.35 -19.70
N ARG A 218 8.78 -5.54 -20.46
CA ARG A 218 10.23 -5.75 -20.74
C ARG A 218 11.18 -4.65 -20.24
N GLY A 219 10.62 -3.57 -19.63
CA GLY A 219 11.39 -2.46 -19.07
C GLY A 219 11.17 -2.29 -17.57
N GLU A 220 11.34 -1.07 -17.03
CA GLU A 220 10.73 -0.74 -15.74
C GLU A 220 9.21 -0.67 -15.95
N PRO A 221 8.44 -1.64 -15.39
CA PRO A 221 7.02 -1.73 -15.65
C PRO A 221 6.31 -0.48 -15.12
N LEU A 222 5.32 0.01 -15.88
CA LEU A 222 4.38 0.98 -15.35
C LEU A 222 3.57 0.34 -14.23
N ASN A 223 3.24 1.15 -13.24
CA ASN A 223 2.31 0.70 -12.21
C ASN A 223 0.91 0.45 -12.83
N PRO A 224 0.16 -0.53 -12.35
CA PRO A 224 -1.15 -0.85 -12.88
C PRO A 224 -2.12 0.35 -12.93
N PHE A 225 -2.05 1.29 -11.97
CA PHE A 225 -2.89 2.50 -11.97
C PHE A 225 -2.52 3.49 -13.10
N GLU A 226 -1.24 3.52 -13.54
CA GLU A 226 -0.79 4.34 -14.67
C GLU A 226 -1.29 3.75 -15.99
N ILE A 227 -1.27 2.41 -16.13
CA ILE A 227 -1.85 1.72 -17.28
C ILE A 227 -3.36 1.96 -17.34
N LEU A 228 -4.05 1.89 -16.21
CA LEU A 228 -5.48 2.16 -16.11
C LEU A 228 -5.80 3.60 -16.53
N LYS A 229 -5.00 4.59 -16.06
CA LYS A 229 -5.10 5.99 -16.49
C LYS A 229 -5.02 6.08 -18.00
N GLY A 230 -3.99 5.48 -18.62
CA GLY A 230 -3.79 5.48 -20.05
C GLY A 230 -4.97 4.91 -20.84
N LYS A 231 -5.48 3.74 -20.40
CA LYS A 231 -6.66 3.10 -21.01
C LYS A 231 -7.91 3.98 -20.95
N MET A 232 -8.21 4.59 -19.81
CA MET A 232 -9.43 5.37 -19.63
C MET A 232 -9.37 6.75 -20.30
N ILE A 233 -8.31 7.51 -20.05
CA ILE A 233 -8.18 8.88 -20.59
C ILE A 233 -7.87 8.83 -22.08
N GLY A 234 -7.19 7.81 -22.58
CA GLY A 234 -6.94 7.60 -24.01
C GLY A 234 -8.20 7.41 -24.85
N LEU A 235 -9.33 7.07 -24.24
CA LEU A 235 -10.66 7.00 -24.90
C LEU A 235 -11.35 8.36 -25.00
N LEU A 236 -10.87 9.39 -24.29
CA LEU A 236 -11.48 10.73 -24.29
C LEU A 236 -11.03 11.55 -25.51
N SER A 237 -11.79 12.61 -25.80
CA SER A 237 -11.40 13.59 -26.82
C SER A 237 -10.14 14.34 -26.37
N LYS A 238 -9.36 14.87 -27.31
CA LYS A 238 -8.15 15.63 -27.01
C LYS A 238 -8.40 16.86 -26.12
N SER A 239 -9.55 17.53 -26.31
CA SER A 239 -9.96 18.68 -25.50
C SER A 239 -10.25 18.31 -24.05
N ASP A 240 -10.62 17.06 -23.77
CA ASP A 240 -10.93 16.57 -22.42
C ASP A 240 -9.72 15.96 -21.72
N THR A 241 -8.75 15.48 -22.48
CA THR A 241 -7.60 14.70 -21.99
C THR A 241 -6.82 15.45 -20.89
N GLU A 242 -6.49 16.71 -21.09
CA GLU A 242 -5.72 17.50 -20.12
C GLU A 242 -6.49 17.70 -18.81
N LEU A 243 -7.77 18.09 -18.90
CA LEU A 243 -8.64 18.29 -17.73
C LEU A 243 -8.81 17.02 -16.90
N TYR A 244 -9.11 15.88 -17.56
CA TYR A 244 -9.37 14.63 -16.87
C TYR A 244 -8.09 13.95 -16.40
N SER A 245 -6.95 14.18 -17.06
CA SER A 245 -5.65 13.78 -16.56
C SER A 245 -5.31 14.50 -15.27
N SER A 246 -5.49 15.82 -15.19
CA SER A 246 -5.26 16.59 -13.97
C SER A 246 -6.14 16.09 -12.80
N LYS A 247 -7.43 15.86 -13.05
CA LYS A 247 -8.35 15.33 -12.02
C LYS A 247 -7.99 13.93 -11.53
N TRP A 248 -7.48 13.09 -12.44
CA TRP A 248 -6.95 11.78 -12.07
C TRP A 248 -5.74 11.93 -11.16
N ASP A 249 -4.78 12.78 -11.55
CA ASP A 249 -3.54 13.00 -10.79
C ASP A 249 -3.83 13.59 -9.40
N ASP A 250 -4.78 14.52 -9.29
CA ASP A 250 -5.26 15.05 -8.00
C ASP A 250 -5.79 13.95 -7.07
N SER A 251 -6.43 12.93 -7.64
CA SER A 251 -6.91 11.77 -6.87
C SER A 251 -5.76 10.83 -6.47
N MET A 252 -4.78 10.62 -7.36
CA MET A 252 -3.63 9.75 -7.11
C MET A 252 -2.65 10.36 -6.10
N ILE A 253 -2.49 11.68 -6.07
CA ILE A 253 -1.66 12.38 -5.08
C ILE A 253 -2.16 12.11 -3.66
N LYS A 254 -3.47 12.05 -3.44
CA LYS A 254 -4.06 11.72 -2.11
C LYS A 254 -3.73 10.30 -1.65
N LEU A 255 -3.47 9.40 -2.58
CA LEU A 255 -3.20 7.98 -2.37
C LEU A 255 -1.72 7.62 -2.43
N MET A 256 -0.81 8.59 -2.31
CA MET A 256 0.62 8.39 -2.52
C MET A 256 1.15 7.14 -1.78
N GLY A 257 1.67 6.17 -2.55
CA GLY A 257 2.18 4.89 -2.05
C GLY A 257 1.13 3.79 -1.83
N ILE A 258 -0.17 4.07 -1.96
CA ILE A 258 -1.27 3.09 -1.76
C ILE A 258 -2.25 3.03 -2.95
N GLN A 259 -1.87 3.55 -4.12
CA GLN A 259 -2.74 3.65 -5.29
C GLN A 259 -3.26 2.27 -5.74
N ASP A 260 -2.38 1.29 -5.86
CA ASP A 260 -2.77 -0.07 -6.29
C ASP A 260 -3.68 -0.74 -5.25
N ALA A 261 -3.37 -0.59 -3.96
CA ALA A 261 -4.22 -1.10 -2.89
C ALA A 261 -5.63 -0.50 -2.95
N PHE A 262 -5.73 0.81 -3.21
CA PHE A 262 -7.00 1.49 -3.41
C PHE A 262 -7.83 0.88 -4.55
N PHE A 263 -7.26 0.72 -5.74
CA PHE A 263 -8.00 0.16 -6.87
C PHE A 263 -8.43 -1.29 -6.64
N ILE A 264 -7.56 -2.10 -6.04
CA ILE A 264 -7.88 -3.48 -5.67
C ILE A 264 -9.06 -3.51 -4.69
N ASP A 265 -9.00 -2.71 -3.63
CA ASP A 265 -10.05 -2.67 -2.62
C ASP A 265 -11.33 -2.01 -3.14
N TYR A 266 -11.23 -1.04 -4.05
CA TYR A 266 -12.39 -0.44 -4.73
C TYR A 266 -13.15 -1.50 -5.56
N ILE A 267 -12.43 -2.28 -6.37
CA ILE A 267 -13.04 -3.34 -7.16
C ILE A 267 -13.70 -4.39 -6.25
N ARG A 268 -13.01 -4.83 -5.22
CA ARG A 268 -13.55 -5.78 -4.24
C ARG A 268 -14.80 -5.24 -3.57
N SER A 269 -14.79 -3.98 -3.16
CA SER A 269 -15.91 -3.36 -2.45
C SER A 269 -17.18 -3.23 -3.28
N LYS A 270 -17.05 -3.07 -4.60
CA LYS A 270 -18.19 -2.76 -5.48
C LYS A 270 -18.65 -3.94 -6.33
N PHE A 271 -17.79 -4.92 -6.58
CA PHE A 271 -18.07 -5.95 -7.60
C PHE A 271 -17.79 -7.39 -7.12
N ILE A 272 -17.12 -7.58 -5.97
CA ILE A 272 -16.77 -8.92 -5.49
C ILE A 272 -17.51 -9.21 -4.20
N PHE A 273 -18.44 -10.18 -4.28
CA PHE A 273 -19.30 -10.55 -3.15
C PHE A 273 -19.06 -12.00 -2.67
N LYS A 274 -18.16 -12.72 -3.36
CA LYS A 274 -17.74 -14.08 -2.98
C LYS A 274 -16.26 -14.26 -3.24
N SER A 275 -15.58 -14.96 -2.33
CA SER A 275 -14.18 -15.32 -2.50
C SER A 275 -14.00 -16.33 -3.64
N ASN A 276 -13.01 -16.04 -4.52
CA ASN A 276 -12.60 -16.93 -5.60
C ASN A 276 -11.11 -16.70 -5.86
N ALA A 277 -10.29 -17.72 -5.64
CA ALA A 277 -8.83 -17.63 -5.79
C ALA A 277 -8.38 -17.17 -7.19
N SER A 278 -9.11 -17.55 -8.24
CA SER A 278 -8.81 -17.11 -9.62
C SER A 278 -9.08 -15.60 -9.79
N VAL A 279 -10.21 -15.12 -9.28
CA VAL A 279 -10.61 -13.71 -9.30
C VAL A 279 -9.61 -12.87 -8.48
N GLU A 280 -9.27 -13.34 -7.29
CA GLU A 280 -8.28 -12.68 -6.42
C GLU A 280 -6.91 -12.57 -7.09
N GLY A 281 -6.45 -13.64 -7.70
CA GLY A 281 -5.19 -13.66 -8.44
C GLY A 281 -5.19 -12.71 -9.64
N ALA A 282 -6.31 -12.61 -10.36
CA ALA A 282 -6.47 -11.70 -11.49
C ALA A 282 -6.49 -10.22 -11.04
N ILE A 283 -7.25 -9.90 -10.00
CA ILE A 283 -7.35 -8.54 -9.47
C ILE A 283 -6.00 -8.08 -8.90
N SER A 284 -5.38 -8.89 -8.06
CA SER A 284 -4.12 -8.53 -7.39
C SER A 284 -2.95 -8.31 -8.36
N LYS A 285 -2.94 -9.03 -9.48
CA LYS A 285 -1.86 -8.94 -10.48
C LYS A 285 -2.12 -7.92 -11.58
N ALA A 286 -3.38 -7.77 -12.02
CA ALA A 286 -3.70 -7.04 -13.22
C ALA A 286 -5.13 -6.43 -13.21
N TYR A 287 -5.50 -5.74 -12.12
CA TYR A 287 -6.81 -5.11 -12.02
C TYR A 287 -7.12 -4.15 -13.17
N HIS A 288 -6.09 -3.50 -13.74
CA HIS A 288 -6.19 -2.61 -14.89
C HIS A 288 -6.68 -3.32 -16.18
N ARG A 289 -6.47 -4.66 -16.26
CA ARG A 289 -7.07 -5.52 -17.30
C ARG A 289 -8.44 -6.00 -16.86
N TYR A 290 -8.53 -6.46 -15.61
CA TYR A 290 -9.72 -7.09 -15.06
C TYR A 290 -10.95 -6.18 -15.14
N ILE A 291 -10.80 -4.87 -14.96
CA ILE A 291 -11.88 -3.87 -15.13
C ILE A 291 -12.51 -3.88 -16.53
N PHE A 292 -11.73 -4.19 -17.58
CA PHE A 292 -12.20 -4.20 -18.95
C PHE A 292 -12.55 -5.60 -19.46
N ASP A 293 -11.92 -6.65 -18.91
CA ASP A 293 -12.01 -8.01 -19.43
C ASP A 293 -13.07 -8.86 -18.71
N ASN A 294 -13.32 -8.60 -17.43
CA ASN A 294 -14.37 -9.27 -16.67
C ASN A 294 -15.74 -8.70 -17.07
N ASN A 295 -16.62 -9.53 -17.63
CA ASN A 295 -17.91 -9.07 -18.16
C ASN A 295 -18.79 -8.42 -17.10
N ASP A 296 -18.87 -8.99 -15.89
CA ASP A 296 -19.72 -8.46 -14.83
C ASP A 296 -19.32 -7.04 -14.42
N ILE A 297 -18.01 -6.78 -14.33
CA ILE A 297 -17.47 -5.46 -13.99
C ILE A 297 -17.54 -4.51 -15.17
N ALA A 298 -17.10 -4.96 -16.35
CA ALA A 298 -17.03 -4.13 -17.54
C ALA A 298 -18.42 -3.70 -18.03
N ASP A 299 -19.43 -4.55 -17.92
CA ASP A 299 -20.81 -4.21 -18.29
C ASP A 299 -21.43 -3.22 -17.30
N ASN A 300 -21.09 -3.31 -16.00
CA ASN A 300 -21.53 -2.36 -14.99
C ASN A 300 -20.87 -0.97 -15.15
N LEU A 301 -19.58 -0.93 -15.42
CA LEU A 301 -18.82 0.31 -15.60
C LEU A 301 -19.03 0.92 -17.00
N ALA A 302 -19.25 0.07 -18.00
CA ALA A 302 -19.44 0.42 -19.42
C ALA A 302 -18.37 1.39 -19.94
N PHE A 303 -17.09 1.02 -19.77
CA PHE A 303 -15.92 1.82 -20.19
C PHE A 303 -15.32 1.36 -21.52
N ARG A 304 -15.78 0.22 -22.08
CA ARG A 304 -15.24 -0.30 -23.34
C ARG A 304 -15.58 0.63 -24.50
N LYS A 305 -14.70 0.78 -25.48
CA LYS A 305 -14.93 1.59 -26.70
C LYS A 305 -16.23 1.20 -27.43
N THR A 306 -16.68 -0.03 -27.27
CA THR A 306 -17.93 -0.57 -27.82
C THR A 306 -19.19 -0.08 -27.10
N ASP A 307 -19.07 0.43 -25.87
CA ASP A 307 -20.20 0.87 -25.07
C ASP A 307 -20.64 2.28 -25.52
N LYS A 308 -21.93 2.47 -25.78
CA LYS A 308 -22.47 3.72 -26.35
C LYS A 308 -22.18 4.96 -25.48
N MET A 309 -22.06 4.79 -24.16
CA MET A 309 -21.89 5.86 -23.19
C MET A 309 -20.49 5.89 -22.55
N HIS A 310 -19.52 5.14 -23.08
CA HIS A 310 -18.21 4.97 -22.43
C HIS A 310 -17.52 6.29 -22.07
N ILE A 311 -17.54 7.27 -22.95
CA ILE A 311 -16.93 8.60 -22.67
C ILE A 311 -17.60 9.27 -21.48
N THR A 312 -18.94 9.29 -21.45
CA THR A 312 -19.69 9.89 -20.34
C THR A 312 -19.45 9.13 -19.03
N ASN A 313 -19.41 7.80 -19.09
CA ASN A 313 -19.18 6.96 -17.91
C ASN A 313 -17.76 7.13 -17.35
N ILE A 314 -16.75 7.21 -18.21
CA ILE A 314 -15.36 7.50 -17.81
C ILE A 314 -15.28 8.89 -17.14
N LYS A 315 -15.87 9.91 -17.74
CA LYS A 315 -15.91 11.25 -17.16
C LYS A 315 -16.60 11.29 -15.79
N ASN A 316 -17.74 10.61 -15.67
CA ASN A 316 -18.47 10.49 -14.42
C ASN A 316 -17.69 9.71 -13.36
N PHE A 317 -17.03 8.64 -13.74
CA PHE A 317 -16.17 7.88 -12.84
C PHE A 317 -15.05 8.75 -12.27
N ILE A 318 -14.32 9.47 -13.13
CA ILE A 318 -13.22 10.34 -12.68
C ILE A 318 -13.73 11.49 -11.80
N ASN A 319 -14.82 12.15 -12.22
CA ASN A 319 -15.36 13.31 -11.50
C ASN A 319 -15.98 12.97 -10.14
N ASN A 320 -16.62 11.81 -10.04
CA ASN A 320 -17.45 11.46 -8.88
C ASN A 320 -16.83 10.30 -8.09
N SER A 321 -16.78 9.11 -8.68
CA SER A 321 -16.36 7.90 -7.96
C SER A 321 -14.89 7.95 -7.57
N LEU A 322 -13.98 8.20 -8.51
CA LEU A 322 -12.55 8.26 -8.25
C LEU A 322 -12.21 9.38 -7.27
N ALA A 323 -12.75 10.57 -7.50
CA ALA A 323 -12.51 11.74 -6.64
C ALA A 323 -12.97 11.52 -5.20
N TYR A 324 -14.14 10.91 -5.02
CA TYR A 324 -14.72 10.63 -3.70
C TYR A 324 -14.00 9.46 -3.00
N TYR A 325 -13.94 8.29 -3.66
CA TYR A 325 -13.41 7.08 -3.02
C TYR A 325 -11.90 7.15 -2.76
N SER A 326 -11.13 7.88 -3.59
CA SER A 326 -9.71 8.13 -3.30
C SER A 326 -9.54 8.97 -2.02
N SER A 327 -10.39 9.98 -1.82
CA SER A 327 -10.38 10.80 -0.61
C SER A 327 -10.82 10.00 0.62
N LEU A 328 -11.86 9.19 0.50
CA LEU A 328 -12.33 8.30 1.55
C LEU A 328 -11.25 7.28 1.93
N TYR A 329 -10.62 6.63 0.94
CA TYR A 329 -9.59 5.62 1.18
C TYR A 329 -8.35 6.22 1.85
N ALA A 330 -7.89 7.38 1.40
CA ALA A 330 -6.79 8.11 2.04
C ALA A 330 -7.13 8.44 3.51
N LYS A 331 -8.35 8.90 3.77
CA LYS A 331 -8.85 9.21 5.11
C LYS A 331 -8.87 7.99 6.04
N ILE A 332 -9.45 6.86 5.60
CA ILE A 332 -9.57 5.66 6.45
C ILE A 332 -8.23 4.95 6.63
N SER A 333 -7.36 4.95 5.62
CA SER A 333 -6.05 4.28 5.69
C SER A 333 -5.04 5.00 6.60
N SER A 334 -5.20 6.32 6.78
CA SER A 334 -4.39 7.17 7.67
C SER A 334 -5.13 7.59 8.95
N SER A 335 -6.30 6.97 9.23
CA SER A 335 -7.17 7.37 10.33
C SER A 335 -6.57 7.04 11.69
N GLU A 336 -6.74 7.96 12.64
CA GLU A 336 -6.45 7.74 14.07
C GLU A 336 -7.59 7.01 14.81
N ASN A 337 -8.63 6.56 14.11
CA ASN A 337 -9.68 5.74 14.71
C ASN A 337 -9.06 4.45 15.26
N ILE A 338 -9.21 4.25 16.57
CA ILE A 338 -8.55 3.16 17.29
C ILE A 338 -8.96 1.77 16.79
N PHE A 339 -10.20 1.58 16.35
CA PHE A 339 -10.69 0.29 15.87
C PHE A 339 -10.11 -0.03 14.47
N LEU A 340 -9.99 0.97 13.59
CA LEU A 340 -9.30 0.78 12.31
C LEU A 340 -7.83 0.40 12.53
N ARG A 341 -7.19 1.02 13.51
CA ARG A 341 -5.79 0.71 13.86
C ARG A 341 -5.65 -0.68 14.48
N TYR A 342 -6.57 -1.11 15.34
CA TYR A 342 -6.53 -2.46 15.92
C TYR A 342 -6.55 -3.53 14.82
N GLU A 343 -7.44 -3.42 13.86
CA GLU A 343 -7.51 -4.36 12.74
C GLU A 343 -6.25 -4.33 11.88
N LYS A 344 -5.82 -3.14 11.47
CA LYS A 344 -4.65 -2.98 10.59
C LYS A 344 -3.35 -3.42 11.25
N GLU A 345 -3.10 -2.98 12.48
CA GLU A 345 -1.77 -3.05 13.10
C GLU A 345 -1.64 -4.21 14.11
N ILE A 346 -2.74 -4.75 14.63
CA ILE A 346 -2.74 -5.88 15.55
C ILE A 346 -3.26 -7.15 14.87
N ASN A 347 -4.39 -7.09 14.18
CA ASN A 347 -4.91 -8.24 13.43
C ASN A 347 -4.22 -8.46 12.07
N TYR A 348 -3.54 -7.43 11.52
CA TYR A 348 -2.97 -7.40 10.17
C TYR A 348 -4.01 -7.62 9.07
N PHE A 349 -5.17 -7.03 9.25
CA PHE A 349 -6.29 -7.11 8.35
C PHE A 349 -6.72 -5.72 7.85
N SER A 350 -6.94 -5.57 6.56
CA SER A 350 -7.36 -4.31 5.93
C SER A 350 -8.71 -4.37 5.20
N GLY A 351 -9.39 -5.53 5.24
CA GLY A 351 -10.69 -5.73 4.58
C GLY A 351 -11.79 -4.79 5.06
N GLN A 352 -11.66 -4.22 6.24
CA GLN A 352 -12.53 -3.16 6.76
C GLN A 352 -12.63 -1.95 5.82
N TYR A 353 -11.57 -1.63 5.04
CA TYR A 353 -11.59 -0.54 4.08
C TYR A 353 -12.56 -0.82 2.94
N GLN A 354 -12.62 -2.08 2.49
CA GLN A 354 -13.58 -2.53 1.48
C GLN A 354 -15.02 -2.37 2.00
N ASN A 355 -15.29 -2.79 3.23
CA ASN A 355 -16.61 -2.70 3.83
C ASN A 355 -17.07 -1.24 3.99
N ILE A 356 -16.18 -0.34 4.39
CA ILE A 356 -16.47 1.10 4.48
C ILE A 356 -16.77 1.66 3.07
N MET A 357 -15.94 1.37 2.08
CA MET A 357 -16.19 1.82 0.70
C MET A 357 -17.48 1.23 0.13
N ALA A 358 -17.82 -0.02 0.44
CA ALA A 358 -19.07 -0.63 0.02
C ALA A 358 -20.30 0.07 0.60
N ALA A 359 -20.25 0.41 1.88
CA ALA A 359 -21.32 1.05 2.62
C ALA A 359 -21.53 2.53 2.26
N CYS A 360 -20.45 3.25 1.93
CA CYS A 360 -20.51 4.66 1.58
C CYS A 360 -20.89 4.87 0.10
N CYS A 361 -21.62 5.94 -0.17
CA CYS A 361 -21.91 6.43 -1.53
C CYS A 361 -21.24 7.80 -1.76
N VAL A 362 -21.19 8.24 -3.01
CA VAL A 362 -20.62 9.55 -3.35
C VAL A 362 -21.35 10.65 -2.60
N ASN A 363 -20.61 11.50 -1.88
CA ASN A 363 -21.14 12.57 -1.02
C ASN A 363 -22.07 12.06 0.10
N ASP A 364 -21.70 10.93 0.72
CA ASP A 364 -22.48 10.28 1.76
C ASP A 364 -22.66 11.19 3.00
N PRO A 365 -23.89 11.57 3.37
CA PRO A 365 -24.13 12.44 4.53
C PRO A 365 -23.81 11.75 5.86
N ASN A 366 -23.76 10.42 5.89
CA ASN A 366 -23.52 9.61 7.07
C ASN A 366 -22.10 8.98 7.09
N GLU A 367 -21.18 9.47 6.24
CA GLU A 367 -19.85 8.90 6.07
C GLU A 367 -19.13 8.62 7.39
N GLU A 368 -19.01 9.64 8.26
CA GLU A 368 -18.33 9.50 9.56
C GLU A 368 -18.97 8.45 10.47
N THR A 369 -20.30 8.42 10.52
CA THR A 369 -21.04 7.46 11.33
C THR A 369 -20.86 6.03 10.79
N LYS A 370 -20.85 5.86 9.46
CA LYS A 370 -20.59 4.58 8.80
C LYS A 370 -19.19 4.09 9.08
N ILE A 371 -18.18 4.95 8.94
CA ILE A 371 -16.78 4.61 9.25
C ILE A 371 -16.66 4.13 10.70
N ALA A 372 -17.15 4.91 11.67
CA ALA A 372 -17.05 4.60 13.08
C ALA A 372 -17.78 3.30 13.45
N THR A 373 -18.99 3.10 12.91
CA THR A 373 -19.79 1.91 13.18
C THR A 373 -19.16 0.66 12.59
N ILE A 374 -18.75 0.68 11.31
CA ILE A 374 -18.13 -0.48 10.66
C ILE A 374 -16.83 -0.84 11.35
N ALA A 375 -15.97 0.14 11.65
CA ALA A 375 -14.71 -0.11 12.35
C ALA A 375 -14.93 -0.83 13.70
N LYS A 376 -15.92 -0.38 14.48
CA LYS A 376 -16.28 -1.01 15.76
C LYS A 376 -16.85 -2.42 15.57
N GLU A 377 -17.71 -2.63 14.56
CA GLU A 377 -18.32 -3.92 14.31
C GLU A 377 -17.31 -4.95 13.78
N VAL A 378 -16.34 -4.54 12.99
CA VAL A 378 -15.26 -5.42 12.51
C VAL A 378 -14.37 -5.86 13.68
N ASP A 379 -13.98 -4.94 14.57
CA ASP A 379 -13.27 -5.27 15.82
C ASP A 379 -14.07 -6.27 16.68
N ARG A 380 -15.35 -6.02 16.85
CA ARG A 380 -16.26 -6.91 17.58
C ARG A 380 -16.35 -8.28 16.92
N MET A 381 -16.48 -8.34 15.63
CA MET A 381 -16.53 -9.58 14.83
C MET A 381 -15.24 -10.40 15.01
N TRP A 382 -14.09 -9.78 14.92
CA TRP A 382 -12.80 -10.44 15.14
C TRP A 382 -12.75 -11.14 16.50
N VAL A 383 -13.11 -10.43 17.57
CA VAL A 383 -13.08 -10.98 18.93
C VAL A 383 -14.09 -12.12 19.10
N ILE A 384 -15.33 -11.96 18.64
CA ILE A 384 -16.35 -13.00 18.78
C ILE A 384 -15.96 -14.27 18.01
N LEU A 385 -15.49 -14.14 16.77
CA LEU A 385 -15.06 -15.29 15.96
C LEU A 385 -13.86 -15.99 16.58
N THR A 386 -12.90 -15.24 17.10
CA THR A 386 -11.72 -15.79 17.78
C THR A 386 -12.11 -16.57 19.04
N LEU A 387 -12.95 -15.99 19.89
CA LEU A 387 -13.42 -16.65 21.12
C LEU A 387 -14.30 -17.89 20.86
N ASN A 388 -14.96 -17.96 19.69
CA ASN A 388 -15.68 -19.15 19.26
C ASN A 388 -14.79 -20.18 18.53
N GLY A 389 -13.50 -19.87 18.27
CA GLY A 389 -12.62 -20.69 17.43
C GLY A 389 -13.10 -20.78 15.99
N ALA A 390 -13.89 -19.81 15.55
CA ALA A 390 -14.43 -19.71 14.20
C ALA A 390 -13.64 -18.72 13.33
N TYR A 391 -12.61 -18.07 13.88
CA TYR A 391 -11.73 -17.19 13.13
C TYR A 391 -10.68 -18.01 12.36
N ASP A 392 -10.73 -17.92 11.05
CA ASP A 392 -9.64 -18.25 10.15
C ASP A 392 -9.64 -17.24 8.97
N SER A 393 -8.50 -17.14 8.27
CA SER A 393 -8.32 -16.10 7.25
C SER A 393 -9.30 -16.23 6.07
N ASN A 394 -9.66 -17.44 5.68
CA ASN A 394 -10.58 -17.67 4.56
C ASN A 394 -12.02 -17.31 4.94
N GLU A 395 -12.47 -17.75 6.12
CA GLU A 395 -13.80 -17.43 6.63
C GLU A 395 -13.97 -15.93 6.85
N TYR A 396 -12.94 -15.28 7.41
CA TYR A 396 -12.95 -13.84 7.63
C TYR A 396 -13.01 -13.05 6.31
N GLN A 397 -12.33 -13.54 5.27
CA GLN A 397 -12.40 -12.98 3.92
C GLN A 397 -13.78 -13.19 3.29
N ASN A 398 -14.38 -14.38 3.45
CA ASN A 398 -15.73 -14.66 2.97
C ASN A 398 -16.77 -13.73 3.58
N ILE A 399 -16.67 -13.50 4.90
CA ILE A 399 -17.54 -12.56 5.61
C ILE A 399 -17.33 -11.13 5.08
N THR A 400 -16.08 -10.73 4.83
CA THR A 400 -15.77 -9.40 4.28
C THR A 400 -16.46 -9.17 2.94
N TYR A 401 -16.47 -10.15 2.06
CA TYR A 401 -17.17 -10.04 0.77
C TYR A 401 -18.69 -10.05 0.91
N ALA A 402 -19.22 -10.85 1.81
CA ALA A 402 -20.66 -10.82 2.11
C ALA A 402 -21.08 -9.46 2.69
N LEU A 403 -20.25 -8.87 3.54
CA LEU A 403 -20.46 -7.52 4.07
C LEU A 403 -20.46 -6.45 2.97
N ASN A 404 -19.59 -6.56 1.95
CA ASN A 404 -19.58 -5.62 0.81
C ASN A 404 -20.94 -5.57 0.12
N GLU A 405 -21.58 -6.73 -0.06
CA GLU A 405 -22.92 -6.83 -0.66
C GLU A 405 -24.00 -6.28 0.29
N GLN A 406 -23.98 -6.74 1.54
CA GLN A 406 -25.09 -6.50 2.48
C GLN A 406 -25.11 -5.11 3.08
N LEU A 407 -23.96 -4.42 3.19
CA LEU A 407 -23.88 -3.05 3.70
C LEU A 407 -24.25 -1.99 2.65
N SER A 408 -24.18 -2.35 1.35
CA SER A 408 -24.44 -1.41 0.26
C SER A 408 -25.89 -0.93 0.29
N GLY A 409 -26.07 0.40 0.35
CA GLY A 409 -27.39 1.04 0.35
C GLY A 409 -28.19 0.90 1.65
N LYS A 410 -27.60 0.31 2.70
CA LYS A 410 -28.28 0.11 3.99
C LYS A 410 -28.10 1.28 4.94
N ASP A 411 -29.06 1.45 5.84
CA ASP A 411 -28.96 2.40 6.95
C ASP A 411 -28.05 1.86 8.05
N VAL A 412 -27.36 2.76 8.76
CA VAL A 412 -26.42 2.42 9.82
C VAL A 412 -27.07 1.58 10.94
N SER A 413 -28.35 1.82 11.20
CA SER A 413 -29.12 1.06 12.21
C SER A 413 -29.27 -0.44 11.89
N GLU A 414 -29.13 -0.83 10.61
CA GLU A 414 -29.18 -2.22 10.17
C GLU A 414 -27.85 -2.96 10.33
N TYR A 415 -26.72 -2.25 10.42
CA TYR A 415 -25.38 -2.85 10.36
C TYR A 415 -25.15 -3.90 11.46
N ARG A 416 -25.55 -3.61 12.70
CA ARG A 416 -25.41 -4.56 13.80
C ARG A 416 -26.10 -5.90 13.52
N ALA A 417 -27.29 -5.88 12.94
CA ALA A 417 -28.03 -7.10 12.62
C ALA A 417 -27.32 -7.89 11.49
N ILE A 418 -26.83 -7.20 10.45
CA ILE A 418 -26.06 -7.80 9.35
C ILE A 418 -24.79 -8.49 9.90
N PHE A 419 -23.99 -7.79 10.71
CA PHE A 419 -22.80 -8.38 11.32
C PHE A 419 -23.14 -9.59 12.20
N ASN A 420 -24.17 -9.50 13.05
CA ASN A 420 -24.57 -10.60 13.90
C ASN A 420 -24.98 -11.84 13.10
N GLU A 421 -25.74 -11.67 12.00
CA GLU A 421 -26.14 -12.78 11.15
C GLU A 421 -24.92 -13.49 10.54
N LEU A 422 -23.97 -12.76 9.98
CA LEU A 422 -22.77 -13.33 9.39
C LEU A 422 -21.87 -14.01 10.42
N ILE A 423 -21.72 -13.42 11.62
CA ILE A 423 -20.99 -14.03 12.74
C ILE A 423 -21.67 -15.35 13.15
N LEU A 424 -22.98 -15.36 13.32
CA LEU A 424 -23.73 -16.58 13.69
C LEU A 424 -23.61 -17.67 12.62
N ASN A 425 -23.63 -17.30 11.35
CA ASN A 425 -23.44 -18.26 10.24
C ASN A 425 -22.03 -18.88 10.27
N ALA A 426 -20.99 -18.09 10.54
CA ALA A 426 -19.63 -18.60 10.70
C ALA A 426 -19.49 -19.53 11.93
N ILE A 427 -20.12 -19.18 13.05
CA ILE A 427 -20.15 -20.04 14.25
C ILE A 427 -20.88 -21.36 13.96
N ARG A 428 -22.02 -21.32 13.26
CA ARG A 428 -22.76 -22.51 12.83
C ARG A 428 -21.91 -23.41 11.94
N HIS A 429 -21.29 -22.82 10.94
CA HIS A 429 -20.38 -23.53 10.03
C HIS A 429 -19.24 -24.22 10.79
N LYS A 430 -18.58 -23.50 11.71
CA LYS A 430 -17.51 -24.04 12.57
C LYS A 430 -17.96 -25.22 13.43
N ARG A 431 -19.20 -25.16 13.92
CA ARG A 431 -19.79 -26.20 14.79
C ARG A 431 -20.51 -27.31 14.01
N ASN A 432 -20.48 -27.27 12.66
CA ASN A 432 -21.23 -28.18 11.76
C ASN A 432 -22.75 -28.20 12.06
N ILE A 433 -23.33 -27.08 12.45
CA ILE A 433 -24.78 -26.94 12.70
C ILE A 433 -25.46 -26.51 11.40
N THR A 434 -26.10 -27.45 10.74
CA THR A 434 -26.85 -27.22 9.49
C THR A 434 -28.32 -26.87 9.72
N ASP A 435 -28.89 -27.26 10.85
CA ASP A 435 -30.27 -26.95 11.21
C ASP A 435 -30.38 -25.52 11.73
N LEU A 436 -31.03 -24.66 10.95
CA LEU A 436 -31.25 -23.25 11.29
C LEU A 436 -32.20 -23.04 12.49
N SER A 437 -33.00 -24.05 12.89
CA SER A 437 -33.87 -23.97 14.06
C SER A 437 -33.09 -24.07 15.38
N VAL A 438 -31.87 -24.57 15.34
CA VAL A 438 -30.99 -24.64 16.53
C VAL A 438 -30.54 -23.24 16.91
N ALA A 439 -30.90 -22.79 18.10
CA ALA A 439 -30.45 -21.49 18.63
C ALA A 439 -28.93 -21.51 18.89
N VAL A 440 -28.22 -20.53 18.36
CA VAL A 440 -26.78 -20.34 18.57
C VAL A 440 -26.58 -18.93 19.12
N ALA A 441 -25.88 -18.82 20.25
CA ALA A 441 -25.49 -17.55 20.81
C ALA A 441 -24.20 -17.01 20.16
N LEU A 442 -24.03 -15.69 20.10
CA LEU A 442 -22.80 -15.05 19.65
C LEU A 442 -21.59 -15.44 20.51
N LEU A 443 -21.81 -15.71 21.79
CA LEU A 443 -20.83 -16.28 22.71
C LEU A 443 -21.56 -16.95 23.86
N ASP A 444 -21.24 -18.20 24.14
CA ASP A 444 -21.74 -18.93 25.34
C ASP A 444 -20.56 -19.24 26.28
N TYR A 445 -20.90 -19.39 27.60
CA TYR A 445 -19.90 -19.61 28.64
C TYR A 445 -19.12 -20.92 28.42
N ASN A 446 -19.79 -21.99 27.98
CA ASN A 446 -19.14 -23.30 27.78
C ASN A 446 -18.08 -23.25 26.69
N THR A 447 -18.29 -22.43 25.65
CA THR A 447 -17.29 -22.19 24.63
C THR A 447 -16.18 -21.28 25.14
N PHE A 448 -16.53 -20.19 25.83
CA PHE A 448 -15.58 -19.22 26.37
C PHE A 448 -14.59 -19.84 27.37
N GLN A 449 -15.07 -20.63 28.32
CA GLN A 449 -14.20 -21.23 29.35
C GLN A 449 -13.16 -22.20 28.79
N LYS A 450 -13.35 -22.73 27.58
CA LYS A 450 -12.38 -23.61 26.93
C LYS A 450 -11.26 -22.83 26.21
N ARG A 451 -11.37 -21.50 26.12
CA ARG A 451 -10.39 -20.66 25.48
C ARG A 451 -9.29 -20.21 26.40
N GLY A 452 -8.07 -20.12 25.86
CA GLY A 452 -6.95 -19.67 26.67
C GLY A 452 -5.61 -19.68 25.95
N TYR A 453 -4.56 -19.79 26.73
CA TYR A 453 -3.18 -19.67 26.24
C TYR A 453 -2.79 -20.76 25.24
N SER A 454 -3.40 -21.94 25.34
CA SER A 454 -3.03 -23.10 24.50
C SER A 454 -3.54 -22.98 23.06
N ASP A 455 -4.63 -22.25 22.81
CA ASP A 455 -5.31 -22.19 21.52
C ASP A 455 -5.41 -20.79 20.93
N LEU A 456 -5.21 -19.76 21.75
CA LEU A 456 -5.22 -18.37 21.29
C LEU A 456 -3.81 -17.83 21.08
N ASN A 457 -3.61 -17.12 20.00
CA ASN A 457 -2.30 -16.57 19.74
C ASN A 457 -1.97 -15.42 20.73
N THR A 458 -0.71 -15.32 21.13
CA THR A 458 -0.26 -14.37 22.16
C THR A 458 -0.47 -12.89 21.79
N ARG A 459 -0.53 -12.56 20.50
CA ARG A 459 -0.85 -11.20 20.04
C ARG A 459 -2.31 -10.86 20.30
N PHE A 460 -3.22 -11.77 19.99
CA PHE A 460 -4.64 -11.64 20.35
C PHE A 460 -4.82 -11.55 21.87
N LEU A 461 -4.16 -12.40 22.63
CA LEU A 461 -4.24 -12.38 24.10
C LEU A 461 -3.78 -11.04 24.69
N ARG A 462 -2.69 -10.45 24.20
CA ARG A 462 -2.26 -9.11 24.64
C ARG A 462 -3.30 -8.05 24.30
N TYR A 463 -3.82 -8.08 23.09
CA TYR A 463 -4.89 -7.17 22.69
C TYR A 463 -6.13 -7.34 23.56
N PHE A 464 -6.62 -8.56 23.69
CA PHE A 464 -7.81 -8.89 24.47
C PHE A 464 -7.69 -8.44 25.93
N LEU A 465 -6.62 -8.84 26.62
CA LEU A 465 -6.39 -8.46 28.02
C LEU A 465 -6.16 -6.96 28.19
N SER A 466 -5.51 -6.29 27.24
CA SER A 466 -5.35 -4.83 27.31
C SER A 466 -6.67 -4.07 27.11
N ARG A 467 -7.61 -4.61 26.32
CA ARG A 467 -8.97 -4.07 26.19
C ARG A 467 -9.76 -4.22 27.48
N VAL A 468 -9.62 -5.37 28.17
CA VAL A 468 -10.21 -5.60 29.49
C VAL A 468 -9.64 -4.60 30.51
N GLU A 469 -8.32 -4.46 30.54
CA GLU A 469 -7.64 -3.47 31.39
C GLU A 469 -8.14 -2.05 31.15
N ASN A 470 -8.19 -1.62 29.88
CA ASN A 470 -8.67 -0.29 29.50
C ASN A 470 -10.12 -0.04 29.95
N TYR A 471 -10.97 -1.06 29.82
CA TYR A 471 -12.36 -0.95 30.29
C TYR A 471 -12.45 -0.78 31.81
N ILE A 472 -11.74 -1.61 32.59
CA ILE A 472 -11.72 -1.51 34.03
C ILE A 472 -11.17 -0.16 34.50
N CYS A 473 -10.08 0.30 33.89
CA CYS A 473 -9.49 1.61 34.17
C CYS A 473 -10.48 2.75 33.91
N ALA A 474 -11.15 2.72 32.74
CA ALA A 474 -12.14 3.75 32.37
C ALA A 474 -13.33 3.80 33.33
N GLU A 475 -13.91 2.64 33.69
CA GLU A 475 -15.05 2.56 34.60
C GLU A 475 -14.70 2.92 36.07
N SER A 476 -13.42 2.84 36.42
CA SER A 476 -12.88 3.11 37.75
C SER A 476 -12.20 4.45 37.89
N ASN A 477 -12.23 5.28 36.81
CA ASN A 477 -11.54 6.57 36.77
C ASN A 477 -10.03 6.46 37.06
N ILE A 478 -9.41 5.34 36.66
CA ILE A 478 -7.98 5.07 36.81
C ILE A 478 -7.33 5.31 35.42
N LYS A 479 -6.22 6.05 35.41
CA LYS A 479 -5.47 6.22 34.17
C LYS A 479 -4.70 4.94 33.84
N MET A 480 -4.97 4.32 32.69
CA MET A 480 -4.19 3.21 32.19
C MET A 480 -2.73 3.63 31.97
N GLN A 481 -1.76 2.82 32.38
CA GLN A 481 -0.32 3.14 32.31
C GLN A 481 0.15 3.38 30.87
N ASN A 482 -0.36 2.60 29.92
CA ASN A 482 -0.12 2.74 28.48
C ASN A 482 -1.40 2.38 27.74
N ASP A 483 -1.60 2.93 26.56
CA ASP A 483 -2.79 2.63 25.75
C ASP A 483 -2.80 1.18 25.23
N VAL A 484 -3.98 0.72 24.81
CA VAL A 484 -4.20 -0.64 24.31
C VAL A 484 -3.26 -0.99 23.16
N PHE A 485 -3.03 -0.05 22.25
CA PHE A 485 -2.18 -0.28 21.08
C PHE A 485 -0.71 -0.52 21.50
N TYR A 486 -0.19 0.33 22.37
CA TYR A 486 1.17 0.18 22.90
C TYR A 486 1.36 -1.16 23.63
N VAL A 487 0.43 -1.50 24.53
CA VAL A 487 0.48 -2.76 25.29
C VAL A 487 0.42 -3.99 24.36
N SER A 488 -0.43 -3.93 23.33
CA SER A 488 -0.61 -5.06 22.41
C SER A 488 0.60 -5.29 21.48
N THR A 489 1.31 -4.22 21.09
CA THR A 489 2.37 -4.26 20.09
C THR A 489 3.79 -4.35 20.65
N LYS A 490 4.02 -3.88 21.89
CA LYS A 490 5.34 -3.95 22.55
C LYS A 490 5.62 -5.33 23.13
N THR A 491 6.52 -6.08 22.50
CA THR A 491 6.78 -7.51 22.77
C THR A 491 8.18 -7.83 23.27
N GLY A 492 9.02 -6.85 23.53
CA GLY A 492 10.40 -7.07 24.01
C GLY A 492 10.45 -7.75 25.38
N ASN A 493 11.36 -8.71 25.58
CA ASN A 493 11.48 -9.48 26.81
C ASN A 493 11.71 -8.64 28.10
N LYS A 494 12.28 -7.46 27.98
CA LYS A 494 12.52 -6.55 29.12
C LYS A 494 11.54 -5.38 29.16
N THR A 495 11.17 -4.83 28.02
CA THR A 495 10.39 -3.59 27.91
C THR A 495 8.98 -3.79 27.39
N GLY A 496 8.68 -4.97 26.85
CA GLY A 496 7.37 -5.32 26.33
C GLY A 496 6.45 -5.93 27.37
N TYR A 497 5.25 -6.29 26.93
CA TYR A 497 4.23 -6.92 27.76
C TYR A 497 4.09 -8.39 27.39
N GLN A 498 4.01 -9.23 28.43
CA GLN A 498 3.92 -10.68 28.31
C GLN A 498 2.64 -11.17 28.97
N VAL A 499 2.09 -12.26 28.43
CA VAL A 499 0.98 -12.98 29.07
C VAL A 499 1.54 -13.83 30.20
N GLU A 500 1.06 -13.61 31.39
CA GLU A 500 1.44 -14.30 32.60
C GLU A 500 0.33 -15.22 33.08
N HIS A 501 0.70 -16.41 33.57
CA HIS A 501 -0.21 -17.33 34.25
C HIS A 501 -0.25 -17.03 35.76
N ILE A 502 -1.43 -16.79 36.31
CA ILE A 502 -1.60 -16.60 37.74
C ILE A 502 -1.07 -17.81 38.51
N LEU A 503 -1.37 -19.01 38.03
CA LEU A 503 -0.86 -20.27 38.58
C LEU A 503 0.41 -20.69 37.82
N SER A 504 1.57 -20.64 38.48
CA SER A 504 2.82 -21.20 37.98
C SER A 504 2.73 -22.71 37.83
N ASN A 505 3.49 -23.28 36.88
CA ASN A 505 3.54 -24.74 36.70
C ASN A 505 4.45 -25.37 37.76
N ASN A 506 3.89 -25.65 38.96
CA ASN A 506 4.57 -26.28 40.05
C ASN A 506 3.64 -27.25 40.82
N GLU A 507 4.23 -28.19 41.56
CA GLU A 507 3.50 -29.23 42.28
C GLU A 507 2.56 -28.67 43.37
N GLU A 508 2.85 -27.49 43.94
CA GLU A 508 2.00 -26.89 44.97
C GLU A 508 0.66 -26.43 44.39
N ASN A 509 0.65 -25.93 43.15
CA ASN A 509 -0.58 -25.51 42.49
C ASN A 509 -1.41 -26.69 41.97
N VAL A 510 -0.77 -27.80 41.58
CA VAL A 510 -1.47 -29.04 41.16
C VAL A 510 -2.40 -29.56 42.22
N LYS A 511 -2.06 -29.40 43.53
CA LYS A 511 -2.87 -29.86 44.65
C LYS A 511 -4.29 -29.29 44.72
N TYR A 512 -4.53 -28.16 44.05
CA TYR A 512 -5.86 -27.53 44.00
C TYR A 512 -6.78 -28.11 42.93
N PHE A 513 -6.26 -29.09 42.13
CA PHE A 513 -6.96 -29.71 41.02
C PHE A 513 -7.04 -31.22 41.21
N ASP A 514 -7.94 -31.90 40.51
CA ASP A 514 -8.16 -33.32 40.65
C ASP A 514 -6.96 -34.16 40.16
N ASN A 515 -6.22 -33.64 39.18
CA ASN A 515 -5.00 -34.22 38.64
C ASN A 515 -4.19 -33.17 37.84
N GLU A 516 -2.99 -33.55 37.41
CA GLU A 516 -2.07 -32.69 36.67
C GLU A 516 -2.61 -32.30 35.28
N ASP A 517 -3.34 -33.18 34.61
CA ASP A 517 -3.92 -32.88 33.29
C ASP A 517 -4.99 -31.80 33.39
N GLU A 518 -5.89 -31.90 34.38
CA GLU A 518 -6.87 -30.86 34.66
C GLU A 518 -6.21 -29.53 35.03
N PHE A 519 -5.16 -29.57 35.84
CA PHE A 519 -4.40 -28.38 36.20
C PHE A 519 -3.81 -27.72 34.94
N ASN A 520 -3.16 -28.47 34.07
CA ASN A 520 -2.52 -27.98 32.86
C ASN A 520 -3.54 -27.41 31.83
N GLU A 521 -4.74 -27.99 31.76
CA GLU A 521 -5.84 -27.46 30.98
C GLU A 521 -6.37 -26.16 31.56
N ARG A 522 -6.74 -26.20 32.85
CA ARG A 522 -7.45 -25.12 33.53
C ARG A 522 -6.59 -23.87 33.73
N ARG A 523 -5.30 -24.01 34.09
CA ARG A 523 -4.42 -22.85 34.30
C ARG A 523 -4.24 -21.97 33.04
N ASN A 524 -4.47 -22.54 31.87
CA ASN A 524 -4.39 -21.85 30.59
C ASN A 524 -5.66 -21.08 30.21
N GLN A 525 -6.77 -21.25 30.98
CA GLN A 525 -8.03 -20.53 30.73
C GLN A 525 -7.85 -19.01 30.87
N LEU A 526 -8.64 -18.23 30.13
CA LEU A 526 -8.53 -16.77 30.10
C LEU A 526 -8.60 -16.10 31.47
N GLY A 527 -9.41 -16.62 32.39
CA GLY A 527 -9.50 -16.12 33.77
C GLY A 527 -8.22 -16.33 34.58
N GLY A 528 -7.37 -17.27 34.20
CA GLY A 528 -6.05 -17.54 34.80
C GLY A 528 -4.90 -16.72 34.20
N LEU A 529 -5.20 -15.78 33.30
CA LEU A 529 -4.21 -15.00 32.57
C LEU A 529 -4.29 -13.51 32.92
N LEU A 530 -3.13 -12.86 32.89
CA LEU A 530 -2.99 -11.43 33.00
C LEU A 530 -1.77 -10.92 32.20
N LEU A 531 -1.55 -9.61 32.16
CA LEU A 531 -0.41 -9.00 31.51
C LEU A 531 0.58 -8.46 32.54
N LEU A 532 1.87 -8.74 32.33
CA LEU A 532 2.98 -8.15 33.06
C LEU A 532 4.00 -7.51 32.12
N LYS A 533 4.78 -6.56 32.63
CA LYS A 533 6.02 -6.14 31.97
C LYS A 533 7.01 -7.30 31.93
N GLY A 534 7.80 -7.38 30.88
CA GLY A 534 8.70 -8.50 30.69
C GLY A 534 9.67 -8.74 31.85
N LEU A 535 10.20 -7.68 32.50
CA LEU A 535 11.05 -7.82 33.69
C LEU A 535 10.29 -8.42 34.88
N ASP A 536 9.07 -7.96 35.13
CA ASP A 536 8.24 -8.43 36.23
C ASP A 536 7.80 -9.88 35.97
N ASN A 537 7.52 -10.24 34.72
CA ASN A 537 7.19 -11.60 34.32
C ASN A 537 8.37 -12.58 34.50
N ILE A 538 9.59 -12.16 34.19
CA ILE A 538 10.79 -12.99 34.41
C ILE A 538 11.02 -13.24 35.91
N SER A 539 10.81 -12.25 36.76
CA SER A 539 11.00 -12.36 38.20
C SER A 539 9.95 -13.25 38.85
N SER A 540 8.70 -13.23 38.38
CA SER A 540 7.57 -13.94 38.98
C SER A 540 7.35 -15.36 38.44
N GLY A 541 8.09 -15.80 37.40
CA GLY A 541 7.78 -16.99 36.59
C GLY A 541 7.49 -18.28 37.36
N ASN A 542 8.23 -18.57 38.47
CA ASN A 542 8.06 -19.77 39.30
C ASN A 542 7.65 -19.47 40.75
N GLU A 543 7.34 -18.21 41.06
CA GLU A 543 6.92 -17.82 42.43
C GLU A 543 5.58 -18.45 42.81
N LYS A 544 5.39 -18.60 44.13
CA LYS A 544 4.09 -18.96 44.71
C LYS A 544 3.10 -17.83 44.51
N TYR A 545 1.82 -18.16 44.44
CA TYR A 545 0.77 -17.16 44.24
C TYR A 545 0.84 -15.99 45.25
N GLU A 546 1.09 -16.27 46.53
CA GLU A 546 1.22 -15.24 47.58
C GLU A 546 2.35 -14.24 47.30
N ASP A 547 3.48 -14.69 46.71
CA ASP A 547 4.62 -13.84 46.36
C ASP A 547 4.32 -13.02 45.12
N LYS A 548 3.61 -13.60 44.12
CA LYS A 548 3.15 -12.91 42.92
C LYS A 548 2.23 -11.73 43.20
N LEU A 549 1.43 -11.77 44.27
CA LEU A 549 0.56 -10.66 44.65
C LEU A 549 1.34 -9.35 44.85
N LYS A 550 2.59 -9.38 45.32
CA LYS A 550 3.47 -8.20 45.44
C LYS A 550 3.79 -7.57 44.09
N THR A 551 3.96 -8.40 43.06
CA THR A 551 4.18 -7.94 41.69
C THR A 551 2.89 -7.41 41.07
N TYR A 552 1.77 -8.08 41.31
CA TYR A 552 0.46 -7.71 40.77
C TYR A 552 -0.07 -6.39 41.37
N SER A 553 0.23 -6.08 42.63
CA SER A 553 -0.16 -4.81 43.25
C SER A 553 0.48 -3.56 42.60
N ASN A 554 1.59 -3.75 41.88
CA ASN A 554 2.28 -2.69 41.14
C ASN A 554 2.04 -2.78 39.63
N GLY A 555 1.26 -3.74 39.15
CA GLY A 555 0.99 -4.03 37.75
C GLY A 555 -0.25 -3.33 37.20
N PHE A 556 -0.89 -3.98 36.24
CA PHE A 556 -2.18 -3.57 35.69
C PHE A 556 -3.31 -3.79 36.70
N VAL A 557 -4.39 -3.01 36.54
CA VAL A 557 -5.57 -3.08 37.44
C VAL A 557 -6.18 -4.48 37.45
N TRP A 558 -6.27 -5.14 36.27
CA TRP A 558 -6.76 -6.53 36.20
C TRP A 558 -5.97 -7.50 37.10
N GLY A 559 -4.66 -7.34 37.22
CA GLY A 559 -3.83 -8.09 38.17
C GLY A 559 -4.00 -7.61 39.61
N HIS A 560 -4.02 -6.29 39.83
CA HIS A 560 -4.15 -5.69 41.15
C HIS A 560 -5.48 -6.04 41.85
N THR A 561 -6.58 -6.30 41.09
CA THR A 561 -7.84 -6.77 41.64
C THR A 561 -7.77 -8.15 42.34
N LEU A 562 -6.63 -8.85 42.24
CA LEU A 562 -6.39 -10.08 43.05
C LEU A 562 -5.97 -9.77 44.48
N CYS A 563 -5.50 -8.54 44.74
CA CYS A 563 -4.93 -8.12 46.03
C CYS A 563 -5.96 -7.39 46.90
N GLU A 564 -5.93 -7.64 48.25
CA GLU A 564 -6.84 -7.04 49.22
C GLU A 564 -6.72 -5.51 49.27
N ASP A 565 -5.49 -4.98 49.21
CA ASP A 565 -5.20 -3.56 49.34
C ASP A 565 -5.87 -2.70 48.24
N PHE A 566 -6.15 -3.26 47.06
CA PHE A 566 -6.81 -2.56 45.95
C PHE A 566 -8.21 -2.06 46.36
N TYR A 567 -8.90 -2.76 47.22
CA TYR A 567 -10.29 -2.47 47.56
C TYR A 567 -10.44 -1.39 48.64
N HIS A 568 -9.36 -1.00 49.30
CA HIS A 568 -9.42 -0.05 50.43
C HIS A 568 -9.40 1.43 50.06
N ALA A 569 -8.96 1.78 48.84
CA ALA A 569 -8.62 3.16 48.49
C ALA A 569 -9.32 3.73 47.24
N ASN A 570 -10.14 2.96 46.53
CA ASN A 570 -10.72 3.41 45.26
C ASN A 570 -12.26 3.39 45.29
N LEU A 571 -12.86 4.57 45.53
CA LEU A 571 -14.32 4.72 45.61
C LEU A 571 -14.99 4.56 44.23
N ASP A 572 -14.37 5.00 43.17
CA ASP A 572 -14.92 4.88 41.81
C ASP A 572 -14.94 3.41 41.39
N PHE A 573 -13.88 2.65 41.69
CA PHE A 573 -13.88 1.21 41.49
C PHE A 573 -14.95 0.49 42.32
N ALA A 574 -15.12 0.86 43.60
CA ALA A 574 -16.17 0.27 44.43
C ALA A 574 -17.57 0.52 43.84
N ALA A 575 -17.83 1.73 43.32
CA ALA A 575 -19.07 2.05 42.64
C ALA A 575 -19.24 1.25 41.33
N PHE A 576 -18.19 1.10 40.56
CA PHE A 576 -18.17 0.27 39.34
C PHE A 576 -18.44 -1.21 39.69
N ASN A 577 -17.74 -1.77 40.67
CA ASN A 577 -17.90 -3.15 41.08
C ASN A 577 -19.33 -3.46 41.55
N LYS A 578 -19.94 -2.51 42.29
CA LYS A 578 -21.35 -2.63 42.68
C LYS A 578 -22.29 -2.62 41.46
N ARG A 579 -22.11 -1.69 40.51
CA ARG A 579 -22.91 -1.65 39.26
C ARG A 579 -22.78 -2.97 38.48
N LEU A 580 -21.58 -3.50 38.39
CA LEU A 580 -21.30 -4.76 37.68
C LEU A 580 -22.06 -5.93 38.36
N LYS A 581 -21.99 -6.00 39.69
CA LYS A 581 -22.72 -7.01 40.49
C LYS A 581 -24.23 -6.91 40.29
N ASP A 582 -24.78 -5.70 40.37
CA ASP A 582 -26.21 -5.46 40.17
C ASP A 582 -26.68 -5.86 38.76
N GLN A 583 -25.83 -5.67 37.75
CA GLN A 583 -26.13 -5.97 36.33
C GLN A 583 -25.94 -7.45 35.98
N THR A 584 -24.95 -8.12 36.52
CA THR A 584 -24.48 -9.43 36.05
C THR A 584 -24.51 -10.53 37.10
N GLY A 585 -24.66 -10.18 38.37
CA GLY A 585 -24.57 -11.10 39.48
C GLY A 585 -23.13 -11.47 39.89
N VAL A 586 -22.10 -10.95 39.20
CA VAL A 586 -20.69 -11.22 39.48
C VAL A 586 -19.97 -9.94 39.93
N GLU A 587 -18.93 -10.10 40.73
CA GLU A 587 -18.15 -8.99 41.28
C GLU A 587 -16.66 -9.30 41.31
N PHE A 588 -15.85 -8.26 41.31
CA PHE A 588 -14.43 -8.37 41.67
C PHE A 588 -14.31 -8.61 43.19
N LYS A 589 -13.39 -9.48 43.55
CA LYS A 589 -12.98 -9.70 44.94
C LYS A 589 -11.51 -10.10 44.99
N PRO A 590 -10.83 -9.90 46.15
CA PRO A 590 -9.47 -10.39 46.32
C PRO A 590 -9.47 -11.90 46.55
N TYR A 591 -8.34 -12.54 46.29
CA TYR A 591 -8.15 -13.97 46.51
C TYR A 591 -6.88 -14.18 47.34
N SER A 592 -7.05 -14.71 48.57
CA SER A 592 -5.90 -15.13 49.41
C SER A 592 -5.26 -16.43 48.90
N VAL A 593 -6.04 -17.30 48.28
CA VAL A 593 -5.62 -18.51 47.57
C VAL A 593 -6.26 -18.51 46.22
N PHE A 594 -5.49 -18.87 45.18
CA PHE A 594 -6.02 -18.98 43.83
C PHE A 594 -6.13 -20.46 43.45
N ASP A 595 -7.24 -21.07 43.82
CA ASP A 595 -7.57 -22.46 43.55
C ASP A 595 -8.50 -22.62 42.33
N LYS A 596 -8.99 -23.84 42.12
CA LYS A 596 -9.93 -24.17 41.03
C LYS A 596 -11.21 -23.32 41.10
N ALA A 597 -11.74 -23.05 42.29
CA ALA A 597 -12.95 -22.25 42.47
C ALA A 597 -12.68 -20.75 42.11
N ALA A 598 -11.57 -20.22 42.59
CA ALA A 598 -11.16 -18.86 42.30
C ALA A 598 -10.95 -18.64 40.78
N LEU A 599 -10.35 -19.62 40.11
CA LEU A 599 -10.17 -19.58 38.63
C LEU A 599 -11.52 -19.56 37.89
N GLU A 600 -12.49 -20.39 38.31
CA GLU A 600 -13.82 -20.47 37.72
C GLU A 600 -14.63 -19.17 37.90
N GLU A 601 -14.58 -18.61 39.10
CA GLU A 601 -15.19 -17.30 39.39
C GLU A 601 -14.60 -16.21 38.53
N ARG A 602 -13.28 -16.20 38.35
CA ARG A 602 -12.59 -15.21 37.53
C ARG A 602 -12.85 -15.40 36.05
N CYS A 603 -13.01 -16.64 35.58
CA CYS A 603 -13.49 -16.92 34.24
C CYS A 603 -14.91 -16.38 34.02
N THR A 604 -15.80 -16.56 34.99
CA THR A 604 -17.18 -16.07 34.95
C THR A 604 -17.23 -14.55 34.95
N LEU A 605 -16.41 -13.89 35.76
CA LEU A 605 -16.26 -12.44 35.81
C LEU A 605 -15.79 -11.92 34.44
N LEU A 606 -14.71 -12.51 33.91
CA LEU A 606 -14.15 -12.11 32.60
C LEU A 606 -15.14 -12.30 31.44
N TYR A 607 -15.90 -13.41 31.45
CA TYR A 607 -16.96 -13.63 30.46
C TYR A 607 -18.00 -12.51 30.44
N ASN A 608 -18.45 -12.08 31.64
CA ASN A 608 -19.41 -10.98 31.74
C ASN A 608 -18.81 -9.63 31.31
N LEU A 609 -17.55 -9.35 31.66
CA LEU A 609 -16.84 -8.17 31.18
C LEU A 609 -16.73 -8.17 29.64
N VAL A 610 -16.40 -9.30 29.03
CA VAL A 610 -16.31 -9.46 27.57
C VAL A 610 -17.65 -9.17 26.91
N LYS A 611 -18.76 -9.64 27.44
CA LYS A 611 -20.09 -9.33 26.93
C LYS A 611 -20.40 -7.83 26.96
N ILE A 612 -19.94 -7.13 27.97
CA ILE A 612 -20.14 -5.68 28.11
C ILE A 612 -19.21 -4.94 27.13
N ILE A 613 -17.91 -5.23 27.13
CA ILE A 613 -16.88 -4.52 26.33
C ILE A 613 -17.20 -4.59 24.82
N TRP A 614 -17.62 -5.76 24.35
CA TRP A 614 -17.94 -5.98 22.92
C TRP A 614 -19.45 -6.04 22.63
N ASP A 615 -20.29 -5.58 23.57
CA ASP A 615 -21.76 -5.53 23.44
C ASP A 615 -22.33 -6.82 22.84
N ILE A 616 -22.06 -7.96 23.50
CA ILE A 616 -22.51 -9.30 23.12
C ILE A 616 -23.78 -9.64 23.93
N LYS A 617 -24.91 -9.58 23.25
CA LYS A 617 -26.23 -9.90 23.84
C LYS A 617 -26.63 -11.33 23.54
#